data_1b6491fcbe7d738ee1bd3e4b3919dfb4
#
_entry.id   1b6491fcbe7d738ee1bd3e4b3919dfb4
#
_cell.length_a   1.000
_cell.length_b   1.000
_cell.length_c   1.000
_cell.angle_alpha   90.00
_cell.angle_beta   90.00
_cell.angle_gamma   90.00
#
_symmetry.space_group_name_H-M   'P 1'
#
loop_
_entity.id
_entity.type
_entity.pdbx_description
1 polymer ?
#
loop_
_entity_poly.entity_id
_entity_poly.type
_entity_poly.pdbx_seq_one_letter_code
_entity_poly.pdbx_strand_id
1 'polypeptide(L)'
;MLTLTVVATEPLTAEQAQAAPRLRLKYQERVHSRLAAVLPSGEAVAIMLPRGSVMRNGAVLAGDRGARVVIEALPEPLARVTAPTVPGLLRAVYHLANRHVPAQLGADHALIERDAVLERMLVGLGAHVEHVEAPFDPEAGAYDGHGHAHGPAHREDIDTVSATLGEQLSIAAHRARSGG
;
A
#
# COMPACT_ATOMS: atom_id res chain seq x y z
N MET A 1 -7.75 29.27 2.64
CA MET A 1 -7.72 27.78 2.61
C MET A 1 -6.94 27.36 1.38
N LEU A 2 -5.93 26.57 1.55
CA LEU A 2 -5.08 26.03 0.48
C LEU A 2 -5.67 24.70 0.00
N THR A 3 -5.69 24.43 -1.33
CA THR A 3 -6.15 23.15 -1.87
C THR A 3 -4.98 22.40 -2.49
N LEU A 4 -4.76 21.15 -2.06
CA LEU A 4 -3.74 20.24 -2.59
C LEU A 4 -4.42 19.13 -3.39
N THR A 5 -4.06 18.99 -4.68
CA THR A 5 -4.84 18.16 -5.62
C THR A 5 -4.03 17.03 -6.26
N VAL A 6 -2.72 17.05 -6.15
CA VAL A 6 -1.85 16.08 -6.81
C VAL A 6 -0.65 15.72 -5.95
N VAL A 7 -0.19 14.46 -6.06
CA VAL A 7 1.13 14.06 -5.57
C VAL A 7 2.14 14.45 -6.65
N ALA A 8 3.09 15.30 -6.30
CA ALA A 8 4.11 15.76 -7.24
C ALA A 8 5.06 14.62 -7.60
N THR A 9 5.33 14.46 -8.88
CA THR A 9 6.30 13.49 -9.40
C THR A 9 7.72 14.03 -9.41
N GLU A 10 7.86 15.35 -9.47
CA GLU A 10 9.16 16.01 -9.45
C GLU A 10 9.66 16.19 -8.01
N PRO A 11 10.90 15.77 -7.71
CA PRO A 11 11.49 15.99 -6.40
C PRO A 11 11.68 17.49 -6.13
N LEU A 12 11.61 17.86 -4.87
CA LEU A 12 12.00 19.21 -4.44
C LEU A 12 13.52 19.38 -4.52
N THR A 13 13.97 20.59 -4.87
CA THR A 13 15.37 20.94 -4.64
C THR A 13 15.67 20.97 -3.14
N ALA A 14 16.94 20.92 -2.76
CA ALA A 14 17.35 20.98 -1.34
C ALA A 14 16.80 22.23 -0.62
N GLU A 15 16.81 23.37 -1.29
CA GLU A 15 16.27 24.62 -0.78
C GLU A 15 14.75 24.57 -0.60
N GLN A 16 14.03 24.06 -1.61
CA GLN A 16 12.59 23.88 -1.55
C GLN A 16 12.17 22.89 -0.45
N ALA A 17 12.95 21.80 -0.27
CA ALA A 17 12.66 20.79 0.76
C ALA A 17 12.83 21.34 2.18
N GLN A 18 13.75 22.29 2.37
CA GLN A 18 13.93 22.99 3.66
C GLN A 18 12.80 23.99 3.92
N ALA A 19 12.34 24.70 2.88
CA ALA A 19 11.32 25.74 2.99
C ALA A 19 9.88 25.19 3.01
N ALA A 20 9.65 23.98 2.45
CA ALA A 20 8.32 23.41 2.32
C ALA A 20 7.72 23.08 3.69
N PRO A 21 6.47 23.52 3.95
CA PRO A 21 5.76 23.14 5.16
C PRO A 21 5.56 21.63 5.22
N ARG A 22 5.63 21.06 6.43
CA ARG A 22 5.42 19.63 6.68
C ARG A 22 4.04 19.44 7.28
N LEU A 23 3.26 18.54 6.67
CA LEU A 23 1.97 18.10 7.21
C LEU A 23 2.15 16.72 7.85
N ARG A 24 2.01 16.69 9.18
CA ARG A 24 2.23 15.50 10.00
C ARG A 24 0.92 14.75 10.18
N LEU A 25 0.86 13.51 9.67
CA LEU A 25 -0.34 12.71 9.64
C LEU A 25 -0.05 11.26 10.07
N LYS A 26 -1.01 10.64 10.78
CA LYS A 26 -1.02 9.20 11.04
C LYS A 26 -1.36 8.41 9.77
N TYR A 27 -1.09 7.11 9.76
CA TYR A 27 -1.36 6.26 8.60
C TYR A 27 -2.84 6.31 8.17
N GLN A 28 -3.77 6.20 9.12
CA GLN A 28 -5.20 6.23 8.84
C GLN A 28 -5.66 7.55 8.19
N GLU A 29 -5.00 8.66 8.46
CA GLU A 29 -5.27 9.94 7.78
C GLU A 29 -4.67 9.95 6.37
N ARG A 30 -3.50 9.34 6.18
CA ARG A 30 -2.75 9.32 4.92
C ARG A 30 -3.38 8.43 3.84
N VAL A 31 -4.23 7.47 4.21
CA VAL A 31 -4.98 6.63 3.26
C VAL A 31 -6.23 7.31 2.71
N HIS A 32 -6.62 8.47 3.27
CA HIS A 32 -7.75 9.23 2.75
C HIS A 32 -7.34 10.13 1.60
N SER A 33 -7.96 9.94 0.45
CA SER A 33 -7.78 10.82 -0.71
C SER A 33 -8.41 12.22 -0.54
N ARG A 34 -9.27 12.40 0.48
CA ARG A 34 -9.90 13.67 0.84
C ARG A 34 -9.77 13.88 2.34
N LEU A 35 -9.10 14.96 2.72
CA LEU A 35 -8.82 15.28 4.11
C LEU A 35 -8.77 16.80 4.31
N ALA A 36 -9.38 17.30 5.36
CA ALA A 36 -9.15 18.66 5.87
C ALA A 36 -8.09 18.62 6.97
N ALA A 37 -7.09 19.47 6.88
CA ALA A 37 -5.99 19.53 7.82
C ALA A 37 -5.56 20.98 8.08
N VAL A 38 -4.65 21.17 9.01
CA VAL A 38 -4.07 22.47 9.33
C VAL A 38 -2.54 22.37 9.32
N LEU A 39 -1.89 23.26 8.59
CA LEU A 39 -0.42 23.35 8.57
C LEU A 39 0.10 23.89 9.91
N PRO A 40 1.38 23.67 10.24
CA PRO A 40 2.00 24.26 11.42
C PRO A 40 1.89 25.79 11.49
N SER A 41 1.73 26.46 10.35
CA SER A 41 1.48 27.91 10.27
C SER A 41 0.07 28.33 10.73
N GLY A 42 -0.83 27.38 11.00
CA GLY A 42 -2.24 27.65 11.26
C GLY A 42 -3.11 27.77 10.00
N GLU A 43 -2.54 27.66 8.79
CA GLU A 43 -3.30 27.71 7.55
C GLU A 43 -4.10 26.42 7.34
N ALA A 44 -5.40 26.56 7.06
CA ALA A 44 -6.27 25.44 6.72
C ALA A 44 -5.99 24.91 5.31
N VAL A 45 -5.88 23.61 5.19
CA VAL A 45 -5.59 22.90 3.93
C VAL A 45 -6.69 21.88 3.63
N ALA A 46 -7.16 21.87 2.39
CA ALA A 46 -8.01 20.81 1.85
C ALA A 46 -7.16 19.92 0.92
N ILE A 47 -7.08 18.64 1.22
CA ILE A 47 -6.46 17.63 0.37
C ILE A 47 -7.57 16.98 -0.46
N MET A 48 -7.39 16.96 -1.78
CA MET A 48 -8.37 16.41 -2.74
C MET A 48 -7.65 15.62 -3.84
N LEU A 49 -7.08 14.47 -3.46
CA LEU A 49 -6.35 13.59 -4.37
C LEU A 49 -7.31 12.65 -5.13
N PRO A 50 -6.88 12.02 -6.23
CA PRO A 50 -7.59 10.92 -6.88
C PRO A 50 -7.93 9.80 -5.87
N ARG A 51 -9.05 9.11 -6.09
CA ARG A 51 -9.45 7.98 -5.23
C ARG A 51 -8.37 6.88 -5.25
N GLY A 52 -8.12 6.28 -4.09
CA GLY A 52 -7.08 5.26 -3.92
C GLY A 52 -5.67 5.82 -3.75
N SER A 53 -5.49 7.14 -3.78
CA SER A 53 -4.19 7.73 -3.47
C SER A 53 -3.87 7.55 -2.00
N VAL A 54 -2.64 7.08 -1.72
CA VAL A 54 -2.07 7.03 -0.37
C VAL A 54 -0.95 8.06 -0.27
N MET A 55 -1.01 8.90 0.75
CA MET A 55 0.02 9.90 1.04
C MET A 55 1.21 9.23 1.74
N ARG A 56 2.23 8.84 0.97
CA ARG A 56 3.44 8.21 1.51
C ARG A 56 4.26 9.18 2.36
N ASN A 57 5.02 8.63 3.30
CA ASN A 57 6.00 9.42 4.04
C ASN A 57 7.02 10.05 3.09
N GLY A 58 7.25 11.35 3.21
CA GLY A 58 8.10 12.12 2.30
C GLY A 58 7.46 12.53 0.97
N ALA A 59 6.22 12.11 0.68
CA ALA A 59 5.51 12.55 -0.52
C ALA A 59 5.30 14.07 -0.51
N VAL A 60 5.38 14.68 -1.68
CA VAL A 60 5.12 16.11 -1.87
C VAL A 60 3.75 16.29 -2.48
N LEU A 61 2.85 16.95 -1.79
CA LEU A 61 1.57 17.35 -2.35
C LEU A 61 1.70 18.75 -2.98
N ALA A 62 1.14 18.91 -4.16
CA ALA A 62 1.08 20.17 -4.88
C ALA A 62 -0.37 20.61 -5.09
N GLY A 63 -0.57 21.91 -5.20
CA GLY A 63 -1.90 22.48 -5.36
C GLY A 63 -1.91 23.93 -5.78
N ASP A 64 -2.92 24.64 -5.33
CA ASP A 64 -3.14 26.04 -5.68
C ASP A 64 -1.93 26.91 -5.39
N ARG A 65 -1.76 27.99 -6.15
CA ARG A 65 -0.73 29.03 -5.97
C ARG A 65 0.72 28.48 -5.98
N GLY A 66 0.96 27.32 -6.60
CA GLY A 66 2.28 26.70 -6.60
C GLY A 66 2.70 26.11 -5.24
N ALA A 67 1.74 25.92 -4.32
CA ALA A 67 2.03 25.38 -3.01
C ALA A 67 2.62 23.95 -3.10
N ARG A 68 3.58 23.68 -2.25
CA ARG A 68 4.21 22.38 -2.06
C ARG A 68 4.21 22.06 -0.56
N VAL A 69 3.66 20.91 -0.18
CA VAL A 69 3.58 20.46 1.22
C VAL A 69 4.15 19.06 1.29
N VAL A 70 5.09 18.84 2.19
CA VAL A 70 5.70 17.52 2.42
C VAL A 70 4.87 16.76 3.45
N ILE A 71 4.52 15.53 3.16
CA ILE A 71 3.87 14.62 4.12
C ILE A 71 4.91 14.00 5.03
N GLU A 72 4.68 14.06 6.32
CA GLU A 72 5.50 13.40 7.35
C GLU A 72 4.64 12.43 8.15
N ALA A 73 5.02 11.16 8.16
CA ALA A 73 4.34 10.15 8.97
C ALA A 73 4.62 10.39 10.45
N LEU A 74 3.56 10.56 11.24
CA LEU A 74 3.67 10.62 12.69
C LEU A 74 4.08 9.26 13.27
N PRO A 75 4.86 9.22 14.36
CA PRO A 75 4.97 8.00 15.17
C PRO A 75 3.60 7.60 15.71
N GLU A 76 3.33 6.30 15.69
CA GLU A 76 2.08 5.71 16.19
C GLU A 76 2.36 4.35 16.82
N PRO A 77 1.46 3.86 17.73
CA PRO A 77 1.66 2.59 18.41
C PRO A 77 1.61 1.42 17.42
N LEU A 78 2.70 0.68 17.28
CA LEU A 78 2.85 -0.44 16.36
C LEU A 78 3.30 -1.71 17.09
N ALA A 79 3.10 -2.86 16.44
CA ALA A 79 3.70 -4.12 16.79
C ALA A 79 4.86 -4.42 15.82
N ARG A 80 6.07 -4.50 16.36
CA ARG A 80 7.26 -4.96 15.65
C ARG A 80 7.35 -6.47 15.73
N VAL A 81 7.33 -7.12 14.58
CA VAL A 81 7.34 -8.58 14.43
C VAL A 81 8.70 -9.02 13.94
N THR A 82 9.37 -9.87 14.69
CA THR A 82 10.63 -10.50 14.32
C THR A 82 10.52 -12.02 14.44
N ALA A 83 11.49 -12.75 13.91
CA ALA A 83 11.56 -14.19 14.09
C ALA A 83 13.03 -14.65 14.19
N PRO A 84 13.32 -15.80 14.85
CA PRO A 84 14.69 -16.32 14.99
C PRO A 84 15.34 -16.68 13.66
N THR A 85 14.54 -16.90 12.61
CA THR A 85 15.01 -17.27 11.26
C THR A 85 14.27 -16.51 10.18
N VAL A 86 14.92 -16.28 9.03
CA VAL A 86 14.30 -15.68 7.86
C VAL A 86 13.04 -16.43 7.40
N PRO A 87 13.03 -17.79 7.29
CA PRO A 87 11.80 -18.52 6.96
C PRO A 87 10.68 -18.32 7.98
N GLY A 88 11.00 -18.13 9.27
CA GLY A 88 10.03 -17.82 10.32
C GLY A 88 9.37 -16.45 10.09
N LEU A 89 10.16 -15.42 9.79
CA LEU A 89 9.65 -14.09 9.47
C LEU A 89 8.81 -14.10 8.18
N LEU A 90 9.27 -14.76 7.13
CA LEU A 90 8.51 -14.90 5.87
C LEU A 90 7.16 -15.58 6.10
N ARG A 91 7.10 -16.62 6.96
CA ARG A 91 5.85 -17.27 7.35
C ARG A 91 4.90 -16.31 8.06
N ALA A 92 5.41 -15.51 8.99
CA ALA A 92 4.63 -14.48 9.68
C ALA A 92 4.05 -13.47 8.70
N VAL A 93 4.87 -12.93 7.80
CA VAL A 93 4.45 -11.98 6.74
C VAL A 93 3.42 -12.61 5.80
N TYR A 94 3.62 -13.87 5.39
CA TYR A 94 2.64 -14.60 4.57
C TYR A 94 1.25 -14.66 5.23
N HIS A 95 1.20 -14.96 6.54
CA HIS A 95 -0.08 -15.01 7.27
C HIS A 95 -0.72 -13.65 7.46
N LEU A 96 0.07 -12.57 7.59
CA LEU A 96 -0.44 -11.19 7.60
C LEU A 96 -1.01 -10.80 6.24
N ALA A 97 -0.28 -11.07 5.15
CA ALA A 97 -0.70 -10.77 3.78
C ALA A 97 -2.01 -11.48 3.40
N ASN A 98 -2.17 -12.75 3.78
CA ASN A 98 -3.41 -13.51 3.56
C ASN A 98 -4.63 -12.96 4.31
N ARG A 99 -4.42 -12.04 5.25
CA ARG A 99 -5.48 -11.34 5.99
C ARG A 99 -5.61 -9.89 5.56
N HIS A 100 -4.90 -9.50 4.50
CA HIS A 100 -4.86 -8.14 3.98
C HIS A 100 -4.47 -7.09 5.03
N VAL A 101 -3.60 -7.49 5.97
CA VAL A 101 -3.09 -6.59 7.01
C VAL A 101 -2.02 -5.69 6.40
N PRO A 102 -2.16 -4.37 6.46
CA PRO A 102 -1.09 -3.46 6.08
C PRO A 102 0.17 -3.75 6.90
N ALA A 103 1.29 -3.95 6.24
CA ALA A 103 2.56 -4.23 6.89
C ALA A 103 3.69 -3.43 6.25
N GLN A 104 4.50 -2.79 7.07
CA GLN A 104 5.76 -2.18 6.63
C GLN A 104 6.87 -3.21 6.81
N LEU A 105 7.62 -3.47 5.74
CA LEU A 105 8.67 -4.48 5.74
C LEU A 105 10.03 -3.85 5.97
N GLY A 106 10.76 -4.37 6.96
CA GLY A 106 12.16 -4.07 7.21
C GLY A 106 13.06 -5.24 6.81
N ALA A 107 14.37 -5.06 6.97
CA ALA A 107 15.35 -6.10 6.63
C ALA A 107 15.21 -7.36 7.50
N ASP A 108 14.84 -7.20 8.77
CA ASP A 108 14.79 -8.26 9.80
C ASP A 108 13.45 -8.29 10.56
N HIS A 109 12.48 -7.46 10.19
CA HIS A 109 11.21 -7.32 10.90
C HIS A 109 10.08 -6.86 9.97
N ALA A 110 8.86 -6.96 10.47
CA ALA A 110 7.71 -6.25 9.93
C ALA A 110 7.08 -5.37 11.01
N LEU A 111 6.50 -4.24 10.63
CA LEU A 111 5.66 -3.42 11.50
C LEU A 111 4.21 -3.55 11.05
N ILE A 112 3.31 -3.64 12.02
CA ILE A 112 1.85 -3.62 11.79
C ILE A 112 1.18 -2.73 12.85
N GLU A 113 -0.02 -2.25 12.56
CA GLU A 113 -0.86 -1.65 13.59
C GLU A 113 -1.14 -2.69 14.70
N ARG A 114 -1.25 -2.25 15.95
CA ARG A 114 -1.47 -3.15 17.08
C ARG A 114 -2.83 -3.83 17.01
N ASP A 115 -2.83 -5.15 17.05
CA ASP A 115 -4.03 -5.99 17.10
C ASP A 115 -3.75 -7.26 17.93
N ALA A 116 -4.45 -7.39 19.06
CA ALA A 116 -4.22 -8.48 20.00
C ALA A 116 -4.51 -9.89 19.42
N VAL A 117 -5.33 -10.00 18.38
CA VAL A 117 -5.62 -11.28 17.72
C VAL A 117 -4.49 -11.65 16.79
N LEU A 118 -4.01 -10.69 15.99
CA LEU A 118 -2.85 -10.89 15.11
C LEU A 118 -1.59 -11.15 15.91
N GLU A 119 -1.34 -10.40 16.98
CA GLU A 119 -0.18 -10.58 17.87
C GLU A 119 -0.15 -12.01 18.46
N ARG A 120 -1.27 -12.53 18.97
CA ARG A 120 -1.36 -13.91 19.45
C ARG A 120 -1.12 -14.95 18.37
N MET A 121 -1.64 -14.73 17.17
CA MET A 121 -1.40 -15.61 16.03
C MET A 121 0.09 -15.65 15.68
N LEU A 122 0.76 -14.49 15.63
CA LEU A 122 2.18 -14.38 15.30
C LEU A 122 3.06 -15.09 16.33
N VAL A 123 2.77 -14.91 17.62
CA VAL A 123 3.45 -15.64 18.70
C VAL A 123 3.22 -17.15 18.56
N GLY A 124 2.02 -17.60 18.22
CA GLY A 124 1.71 -19.01 17.94
C GLY A 124 2.47 -19.59 16.75
N LEU A 125 2.91 -18.75 15.80
CA LEU A 125 3.77 -19.12 14.67
C LEU A 125 5.27 -19.12 15.02
N GLY A 126 5.65 -18.77 16.26
CA GLY A 126 7.03 -18.68 16.73
C GLY A 126 7.71 -17.34 16.43
N ALA A 127 6.95 -16.30 16.09
CA ALA A 127 7.45 -14.95 15.98
C ALA A 127 7.51 -14.25 17.35
N HIS A 128 8.39 -13.26 17.47
CA HIS A 128 8.44 -12.34 18.60
C HIS A 128 7.73 -11.04 18.23
N VAL A 129 6.93 -10.52 19.16
CA VAL A 129 6.18 -9.29 19.01
C VAL A 129 6.58 -8.31 20.09
N GLU A 130 7.02 -7.12 19.69
CA GLU A 130 7.38 -6.01 20.55
C GLU A 130 6.51 -4.78 20.23
N HIS A 131 6.08 -4.05 21.25
CA HIS A 131 5.35 -2.81 21.06
C HIS A 131 6.31 -1.64 20.91
N VAL A 132 6.16 -0.87 19.83
CA VAL A 132 7.03 0.26 19.50
C VAL A 132 6.22 1.48 19.09
N GLU A 133 6.82 2.66 19.22
CA GLU A 133 6.32 3.91 18.64
C GLU A 133 7.20 4.25 17.44
N ALA A 134 6.63 4.21 16.23
CA ALA A 134 7.38 4.48 15.00
C ALA A 134 6.46 5.06 13.91
N PRO A 135 7.01 5.79 12.94
CA PRO A 135 6.28 6.13 11.73
C PRO A 135 5.88 4.85 10.99
N PHE A 136 4.62 4.79 10.52
CA PHE A 136 4.10 3.62 9.82
C PHE A 136 3.83 3.94 8.35
N ASP A 137 4.58 3.32 7.45
CA ASP A 137 4.42 3.49 6.00
C ASP A 137 4.41 2.12 5.30
N PRO A 138 3.31 1.36 5.43
CA PRO A 138 3.23 -0.03 4.96
C PRO A 138 3.38 -0.15 3.46
N GLU A 139 3.72 -1.35 2.99
CA GLU A 139 3.84 -1.66 1.56
C GLU A 139 2.58 -1.28 0.78
N ALA A 140 2.78 -0.79 -0.43
CA ALA A 140 1.69 -0.59 -1.37
C ALA A 140 1.13 -1.95 -1.82
N GLY A 141 -0.17 -2.03 -2.07
CA GLY A 141 -0.73 -3.17 -2.78
C GLY A 141 -0.08 -3.33 -4.16
N ALA A 142 0.10 -4.56 -4.62
CA ALA A 142 0.76 -4.83 -5.91
C ALA A 142 0.09 -4.12 -7.11
N TYR A 143 -1.16 -3.69 -6.94
CA TYR A 143 -1.95 -2.99 -7.95
C TYR A 143 -2.08 -1.48 -7.71
N ASP A 144 -1.58 -0.95 -6.60
CA ASP A 144 -1.73 0.46 -6.23
C ASP A 144 -0.82 1.42 -7.02
N GLY A 145 0.19 0.90 -7.73
CA GLY A 145 1.20 1.70 -8.44
C GLY A 145 0.99 1.87 -9.94
N HIS A 146 0.00 1.22 -10.53
CA HIS A 146 -0.22 1.26 -11.97
C HIS A 146 -1.63 1.78 -12.24
N GLY A 147 -1.73 3.08 -12.51
CA GLY A 147 -2.87 3.66 -13.22
C GLY A 147 -2.91 3.08 -14.64
N HIS A 148 -3.16 1.79 -14.77
CA HIS A 148 -3.56 1.23 -16.04
C HIS A 148 -4.97 1.75 -16.31
N ALA A 149 -5.06 2.70 -17.23
CA ALA A 149 -6.27 2.93 -17.97
C ALA A 149 -6.66 1.56 -18.55
N HIS A 150 -7.57 0.86 -17.90
CA HIS A 150 -8.29 -0.24 -18.54
C HIS A 150 -9.17 0.38 -19.62
N GLY A 151 -8.60 0.57 -20.79
CA GLY A 151 -9.37 0.67 -22.02
C GLY A 151 -10.10 -0.67 -22.23
N PRO A 152 -11.30 -0.66 -22.84
CA PRO A 152 -12.17 -1.84 -22.97
C PRO A 152 -11.65 -2.93 -23.93
N ALA A 153 -10.36 -2.99 -24.25
CA ALA A 153 -9.80 -3.79 -25.33
C ALA A 153 -9.24 -5.17 -24.96
N HIS A 154 -9.27 -5.60 -23.69
CA HIS A 154 -8.65 -6.90 -23.32
C HIS A 154 -9.60 -7.91 -22.65
N ARG A 155 -10.91 -7.78 -22.88
CA ARG A 155 -11.87 -8.77 -22.36
C ARG A 155 -12.17 -9.91 -23.33
N GLU A 156 -11.76 -9.79 -24.60
CA GLU A 156 -12.07 -10.79 -25.63
C GLU A 156 -11.02 -11.92 -25.76
N ASP A 157 -9.75 -11.69 -25.36
CA ASP A 157 -8.69 -12.69 -25.62
C ASP A 157 -8.62 -13.83 -24.57
N ILE A 158 -9.16 -13.65 -23.36
CA ILE A 158 -9.12 -14.68 -22.33
C ILE A 158 -10.20 -15.74 -22.55
N ASP A 159 -11.38 -15.34 -23.03
CA ASP A 159 -12.49 -16.26 -23.27
C ASP A 159 -12.21 -17.15 -24.52
N THR A 160 -11.52 -16.62 -25.54
CA THR A 160 -11.15 -17.38 -26.75
C THR A 160 -10.08 -18.44 -26.48
N VAL A 161 -9.10 -18.16 -25.63
CA VAL A 161 -8.04 -19.13 -25.29
C VAL A 161 -8.62 -20.24 -24.41
N SER A 162 -9.50 -19.91 -23.47
CA SER A 162 -10.15 -20.91 -22.61
C SER A 162 -11.12 -21.81 -23.38
N ALA A 163 -11.85 -21.25 -24.35
CA ALA A 163 -12.76 -22.03 -25.23
C ALA A 163 -11.97 -23.01 -26.12
N THR A 164 -10.85 -22.54 -26.72
CA THR A 164 -10.01 -23.38 -27.59
C THR A 164 -9.36 -24.54 -26.85
N LEU A 165 -8.93 -24.32 -25.58
CA LEU A 165 -8.34 -25.39 -24.75
C LEU A 165 -9.37 -26.43 -24.34
N GLY A 166 -10.60 -26.00 -23.99
CA GLY A 166 -11.71 -26.88 -23.69
C GLY A 166 -12.13 -27.75 -24.87
N GLU A 167 -12.15 -27.16 -26.07
CA GLU A 167 -12.48 -27.85 -27.30
C GLU A 167 -11.42 -28.88 -27.71
N GLN A 168 -10.13 -28.54 -27.58
CA GLN A 168 -9.01 -29.46 -27.84
C GLN A 168 -9.00 -30.66 -26.86
N LEU A 169 -9.31 -30.45 -25.59
CA LEU A 169 -9.41 -31.52 -24.60
C LEU A 169 -10.62 -32.42 -24.85
N SER A 170 -11.74 -31.88 -25.34
CA SER A 170 -12.94 -32.64 -25.72
C SER A 170 -12.68 -33.54 -26.92
N ILE A 171 -11.98 -33.05 -27.97
CA ILE A 171 -11.60 -33.80 -29.17
C ILE A 171 -10.62 -34.92 -28.82
N ALA A 172 -9.65 -34.68 -27.94
CA ALA A 172 -8.69 -35.68 -27.47
C ALA A 172 -9.38 -36.81 -26.70
N ALA A 173 -10.36 -36.49 -25.84
CA ALA A 173 -11.13 -37.47 -25.08
C ALA A 173 -12.07 -38.32 -25.99
N HIS A 174 -12.57 -37.75 -27.08
CA HIS A 174 -13.43 -38.49 -28.03
C HIS A 174 -12.60 -39.47 -28.90
N ARG A 175 -11.40 -39.08 -29.32
CA ARG A 175 -10.48 -39.96 -30.05
C ARG A 175 -10.00 -41.16 -29.23
N ALA A 176 -9.80 -40.97 -27.93
CA ALA A 176 -9.38 -42.04 -27.03
C ALA A 176 -10.47 -43.10 -26.78
N ARG A 177 -11.77 -42.80 -27.03
CA ARG A 177 -12.91 -43.71 -26.87
C ARG A 177 -13.33 -44.43 -28.13
N SER A 178 -12.90 -43.97 -29.32
CA SER A 178 -13.28 -44.55 -30.62
C SER A 178 -12.18 -45.37 -31.28
N GLY A 179 -11.06 -45.63 -30.58
CA GLY A 179 -9.92 -46.41 -31.06
C GLY A 179 -9.66 -47.71 -30.27
N GLY A 180 -10.73 -48.33 -29.69
CA GLY A 180 -10.65 -49.63 -29.01
C GLY A 180 -11.58 -50.64 -29.68
#